data_f0f48a82f9a212aa71f31632c6605efe
#
_entry.id   f0f48a82f9a212aa71f31632c6605efe
#
_cell.length_a   1.000
_cell.length_b   1.000
_cell.length_c   1.000
_cell.angle_alpha   90.00
_cell.angle_beta   90.00
_cell.angle_gamma   90.00
#
_symmetry.space_group_name_H-M   'P 1'
#
loop_
_entity.id
_entity.type
_entity.pdbx_description
1 polymer ?
#
loop_
_entity_poly.entity_id
_entity_poly.type
_entity_poly.pdbx_seq_one_letter_code
_entity_poly.pdbx_strand_id
1 'polypeptide(L)'
;MKYALIHRHEGLHAVALMCRVLTLSRSGYYDWRGRPPSDRARANVQLAADVHRVYAANKGRTGAPRITKHLRDEGQKVGQNRVARVMRTERLRAKAAKKYKATTNSSHSLPVAPNLLEQDFTAATPNQKWVSDITYIATDEGWLYLAVVLDLYSRLVVGWAMAERMTAKLVCDALRMALWRRKRPTGVIVHSDRGSQYCSADHRRLLQDHQLLCSMSKKGDCYDNAAMESWNHSLKVEAIHGERFATREMAKAQVFDYIEVYYNRKRLHSQLGYLSPEVFEARQAA
;
A
#
# COMPACT_ATOMS: atom_id res chain seq x y z
N MET A 1 -23.53 -31.34 -0.44
CA MET A 1 -22.30 -32.18 -0.38
C MET A 1 -22.55 -33.61 -0.88
N LYS A 2 -23.54 -34.36 -0.38
CA LYS A 2 -23.73 -35.76 -0.75
C LYS A 2 -24.05 -35.97 -2.26
N TYR A 3 -24.91 -35.16 -2.89
CA TYR A 3 -25.21 -35.27 -4.33
C TYR A 3 -24.02 -34.98 -5.21
N ALA A 4 -23.17 -34.01 -4.84
CA ALA A 4 -21.94 -33.72 -5.56
C ALA A 4 -20.91 -34.87 -5.49
N LEU A 5 -20.90 -35.64 -4.39
CA LEU A 5 -20.11 -36.85 -4.26
C LEU A 5 -20.60 -37.93 -5.23
N ILE A 6 -21.92 -38.19 -5.27
CA ILE A 6 -22.52 -39.12 -6.23
C ILE A 6 -22.16 -38.73 -7.67
N HIS A 7 -22.33 -37.48 -8.03
CA HIS A 7 -22.01 -36.96 -9.38
C HIS A 7 -20.55 -37.17 -9.77
N ARG A 8 -19.62 -36.99 -8.83
CA ARG A 8 -18.21 -37.22 -9.08
C ARG A 8 -17.86 -38.68 -9.35
N HIS A 9 -18.63 -39.60 -8.81
CA HIS A 9 -18.37 -41.04 -8.86
C HIS A 9 -19.38 -41.83 -9.72
N GLU A 10 -20.29 -41.16 -10.43
CA GLU A 10 -21.34 -41.82 -11.22
C GLU A 10 -20.78 -42.63 -12.42
N GLY A 11 -19.57 -42.32 -12.89
CA GLY A 11 -18.88 -43.12 -13.88
C GLY A 11 -18.25 -44.40 -13.34
N LEU A 12 -18.09 -44.56 -12.04
CA LEU A 12 -17.44 -45.70 -11.39
C LEU A 12 -18.46 -46.61 -10.67
N HIS A 13 -19.55 -46.05 -10.18
CA HIS A 13 -20.55 -46.77 -9.38
C HIS A 13 -21.99 -46.41 -9.77
N ALA A 14 -22.89 -47.39 -9.73
CA ALA A 14 -24.30 -47.14 -10.04
C ALA A 14 -24.91 -46.10 -9.07
N VAL A 15 -25.57 -45.07 -9.61
CA VAL A 15 -26.21 -43.98 -8.85
C VAL A 15 -27.19 -44.55 -7.83
N ALA A 16 -27.96 -45.63 -8.19
CA ALA A 16 -28.91 -46.26 -7.29
C ALA A 16 -28.23 -46.85 -6.04
N LEU A 17 -27.08 -47.46 -6.18
CA LEU A 17 -26.30 -48.04 -5.07
C LEU A 17 -25.76 -46.91 -4.17
N MET A 18 -25.16 -45.86 -4.74
CA MET A 18 -24.66 -44.74 -3.98
C MET A 18 -25.77 -43.99 -3.20
N CYS A 19 -26.92 -43.78 -3.82
CA CYS A 19 -28.08 -43.19 -3.16
C CYS A 19 -28.54 -44.02 -1.97
N ARG A 20 -28.58 -45.36 -2.11
CA ARG A 20 -28.95 -46.29 -1.02
C ARG A 20 -27.94 -46.18 0.14
N VAL A 21 -26.66 -46.27 -0.13
CA VAL A 21 -25.59 -46.21 0.88
C VAL A 21 -25.58 -44.86 1.61
N LEU A 22 -25.81 -43.75 0.89
CA LEU A 22 -25.81 -42.38 1.46
C LEU A 22 -27.16 -41.95 2.03
N THR A 23 -28.18 -42.86 2.00
CA THR A 23 -29.57 -42.60 2.45
C THR A 23 -30.17 -41.36 1.78
N LEU A 24 -30.10 -41.33 0.44
CA LEU A 24 -30.60 -40.23 -0.39
C LEU A 24 -31.68 -40.75 -1.35
N SER A 25 -32.63 -39.85 -1.71
CA SER A 25 -33.59 -40.12 -2.77
C SER A 25 -32.91 -40.09 -4.11
N ARG A 26 -33.16 -41.08 -4.96
CA ARG A 26 -32.68 -41.14 -6.32
C ARG A 26 -33.32 -40.04 -7.21
N SER A 27 -34.61 -39.79 -7.05
CA SER A 27 -35.29 -38.67 -7.73
C SER A 27 -34.68 -37.32 -7.31
N GLY A 28 -34.43 -37.12 -6.01
CA GLY A 28 -33.78 -35.91 -5.51
C GLY A 28 -32.37 -35.69 -6.07
N TYR A 29 -31.63 -36.76 -6.39
CA TYR A 29 -30.35 -36.65 -7.06
C TYR A 29 -30.52 -36.12 -8.51
N TYR A 30 -31.43 -36.69 -9.29
CA TYR A 30 -31.65 -36.25 -10.66
C TYR A 30 -32.24 -34.85 -10.76
N ASP A 31 -33.15 -34.48 -9.83
CA ASP A 31 -33.66 -33.12 -9.68
C ASP A 31 -32.52 -32.12 -9.38
N TRP A 32 -31.62 -32.50 -8.46
CA TRP A 32 -30.44 -31.69 -8.15
C TRP A 32 -29.51 -31.58 -9.34
N ARG A 33 -29.27 -32.65 -10.07
CA ARG A 33 -28.42 -32.71 -11.24
C ARG A 33 -28.95 -31.86 -12.41
N GLY A 34 -30.27 -31.92 -12.65
CA GLY A 34 -30.93 -31.14 -13.69
C GLY A 34 -31.22 -29.70 -13.34
N ARG A 35 -31.05 -29.31 -12.08
CA ARG A 35 -31.39 -27.97 -11.62
C ARG A 35 -30.38 -26.94 -12.14
N PRO A 36 -30.83 -25.88 -12.86
CA PRO A 36 -29.94 -24.81 -13.27
C PRO A 36 -29.34 -24.10 -12.06
N PRO A 37 -28.14 -23.51 -12.18
CA PRO A 37 -27.55 -22.69 -11.12
C PRO A 37 -28.51 -21.59 -10.65
N SER A 38 -28.67 -21.46 -9.35
CA SER A 38 -29.51 -20.40 -8.78
C SER A 38 -29.00 -19.01 -9.19
N ASP A 39 -29.88 -17.99 -9.16
CA ASP A 39 -29.51 -16.60 -9.45
C ASP A 39 -28.33 -16.15 -8.58
N ARG A 40 -28.33 -16.58 -7.33
CA ARG A 40 -27.22 -16.31 -6.41
C ARG A 40 -25.92 -16.99 -6.85
N ALA A 41 -25.99 -18.21 -7.41
CA ALA A 41 -24.82 -18.90 -7.93
C ALA A 41 -24.28 -18.19 -9.17
N ARG A 42 -25.15 -17.80 -10.10
CA ARG A 42 -24.79 -16.99 -11.29
C ARG A 42 -24.17 -15.65 -10.87
N ALA A 43 -24.79 -14.94 -9.95
CA ALA A 43 -24.27 -13.68 -9.42
C ALA A 43 -22.92 -13.82 -8.67
N ASN A 44 -22.65 -15.00 -8.10
CA ASN A 44 -21.35 -15.26 -7.48
C ASN A 44 -20.25 -15.53 -8.51
N VAL A 45 -20.55 -16.17 -9.63
CA VAL A 45 -19.59 -16.36 -10.74
C VAL A 45 -19.21 -14.99 -11.32
N GLN A 46 -20.19 -14.14 -11.57
CA GLN A 46 -19.92 -12.77 -12.07
C GLN A 46 -19.09 -11.97 -11.05
N LEU A 47 -19.45 -12.02 -9.78
CA LEU A 47 -18.68 -11.35 -8.73
C LEU A 47 -17.24 -11.88 -8.63
N ALA A 48 -17.02 -13.19 -8.82
CA ALA A 48 -15.67 -13.73 -8.82
C ALA A 48 -14.84 -13.15 -9.97
N ALA A 49 -15.39 -13.06 -11.17
CA ALA A 49 -14.73 -12.43 -12.32
C ALA A 49 -14.37 -10.96 -12.03
N ASP A 50 -15.28 -10.18 -11.46
CA ASP A 50 -15.04 -8.78 -11.11
C ASP A 50 -13.97 -8.63 -10.03
N VAL A 51 -13.99 -9.49 -9.00
CA VAL A 51 -12.96 -9.53 -7.96
C VAL A 51 -11.59 -9.85 -8.56
N HIS A 52 -11.50 -10.84 -9.47
CA HIS A 52 -10.26 -11.16 -10.18
C HIS A 52 -9.76 -9.98 -11.01
N ARG A 53 -10.65 -9.32 -11.76
CA ARG A 53 -10.31 -8.15 -12.57
C ARG A 53 -9.71 -7.02 -11.72
N VAL A 54 -10.38 -6.64 -10.63
CA VAL A 54 -9.88 -5.58 -9.73
C VAL A 54 -8.58 -5.99 -9.03
N TYR A 55 -8.46 -7.25 -8.60
CA TYR A 55 -7.27 -7.79 -7.96
C TYR A 55 -6.05 -7.75 -8.92
N ALA A 56 -6.23 -8.20 -10.15
CA ALA A 56 -5.18 -8.20 -11.18
C ALA A 56 -4.78 -6.78 -11.59
N ALA A 57 -5.73 -5.88 -11.80
CA ALA A 57 -5.48 -4.46 -12.12
C ALA A 57 -4.63 -3.76 -11.05
N ASN A 58 -4.73 -4.20 -9.79
CA ASN A 58 -3.92 -3.71 -8.68
C ASN A 58 -2.69 -4.59 -8.38
N LYS A 59 -2.28 -5.47 -9.29
CA LYS A 59 -1.09 -6.33 -9.15
C LYS A 59 -1.08 -7.14 -7.83
N GLY A 60 -2.26 -7.58 -7.34
CA GLY A 60 -2.40 -8.32 -6.08
C GLY A 60 -2.20 -7.51 -4.78
N ARG A 61 -2.15 -6.18 -4.86
CA ARG A 61 -1.86 -5.28 -3.72
C ARG A 61 -3.07 -5.00 -2.83
N THR A 62 -4.28 -5.34 -3.28
CA THR A 62 -5.55 -4.96 -2.64
C THR A 62 -6.26 -6.14 -1.99
N GLY A 63 -6.71 -5.95 -0.75
CA GLY A 63 -7.57 -6.89 -0.03
C GLY A 63 -9.05 -6.55 -0.16
N ALA A 64 -9.91 -7.38 0.48
CA ALA A 64 -11.36 -7.28 0.39
C ALA A 64 -11.94 -5.86 0.65
N PRO A 65 -11.46 -5.06 1.63
CA PRO A 65 -12.01 -3.72 1.84
C PRO A 65 -11.85 -2.80 0.62
N ARG A 66 -10.66 -2.75 0.04
CA ARG A 66 -10.37 -1.90 -1.13
C ARG A 66 -11.06 -2.43 -2.39
N ILE A 67 -11.08 -3.75 -2.62
CA ILE A 67 -11.82 -4.36 -3.73
C ILE A 67 -13.31 -4.03 -3.62
N THR A 68 -13.89 -4.14 -2.42
CA THR A 68 -15.29 -3.77 -2.19
C THR A 68 -15.56 -2.31 -2.55
N LYS A 69 -14.64 -1.41 -2.18
CA LYS A 69 -14.78 0.02 -2.52
C LYS A 69 -14.75 0.23 -4.04
N HIS A 70 -13.80 -0.37 -4.75
CA HIS A 70 -13.73 -0.31 -6.22
C HIS A 70 -15.04 -0.78 -6.88
N LEU A 71 -15.55 -1.94 -6.47
CA LEU A 71 -16.79 -2.48 -7.04
C LEU A 71 -18.01 -1.60 -6.73
N ARG A 72 -18.06 -0.97 -5.55
CA ARG A 72 -19.13 -0.01 -5.21
C ARG A 72 -19.04 1.28 -6.01
N ASP A 73 -17.83 1.77 -6.25
CA ASP A 73 -17.62 2.97 -7.11
C ASP A 73 -18.02 2.70 -8.57
N GLU A 74 -17.94 1.44 -9.00
CA GLU A 74 -18.49 0.96 -10.28
C GLU A 74 -20.01 0.71 -10.25
N GLY A 75 -20.70 1.05 -9.16
CA GLY A 75 -22.16 0.92 -9.01
C GLY A 75 -22.65 -0.44 -8.49
N GLN A 76 -21.75 -1.38 -8.13
CA GLN A 76 -22.16 -2.69 -7.66
C GLN A 76 -22.62 -2.66 -6.19
N LYS A 77 -23.76 -3.24 -5.88
CA LYS A 77 -24.28 -3.42 -4.52
C LYS A 77 -23.68 -4.67 -3.88
N VAL A 78 -22.45 -4.58 -3.37
CA VAL A 78 -21.73 -5.71 -2.78
C VAL A 78 -21.24 -5.41 -1.35
N GLY A 79 -21.32 -6.39 -0.46
CA GLY A 79 -20.81 -6.32 0.91
C GLY A 79 -19.39 -6.87 1.03
N GLN A 80 -18.58 -6.28 1.92
CA GLN A 80 -17.17 -6.67 2.13
C GLN A 80 -17.03 -8.15 2.50
N ASN A 81 -17.91 -8.70 3.34
CA ASN A 81 -17.86 -10.12 3.73
C ASN A 81 -18.12 -11.06 2.54
N ARG A 82 -18.93 -10.63 1.55
CA ARG A 82 -19.17 -11.42 0.34
C ARG A 82 -17.92 -11.41 -0.55
N VAL A 83 -17.28 -10.26 -0.74
CA VAL A 83 -16.00 -10.15 -1.45
C VAL A 83 -14.91 -10.96 -0.75
N ALA A 84 -14.78 -10.86 0.57
CA ALA A 84 -13.80 -11.62 1.34
C ALA A 84 -14.00 -13.13 1.20
N ARG A 85 -15.26 -13.61 1.13
CA ARG A 85 -15.57 -15.02 0.89
C ARG A 85 -15.15 -15.45 -0.51
N VAL A 86 -15.44 -14.65 -1.53
CA VAL A 86 -15.02 -14.91 -2.91
C VAL A 86 -13.50 -15.00 -2.98
N MET A 87 -12.78 -14.00 -2.45
CA MET A 87 -11.30 -14.02 -2.42
C MET A 87 -10.76 -15.30 -1.78
N ARG A 88 -11.36 -15.76 -0.68
CA ARG A 88 -10.94 -16.99 0.00
C ARG A 88 -11.19 -18.22 -0.86
N THR A 89 -12.36 -18.31 -1.52
CA THR A 89 -12.72 -19.42 -2.41
C THR A 89 -11.79 -19.48 -3.61
N GLU A 90 -11.49 -18.33 -4.21
CA GLU A 90 -10.58 -18.18 -5.35
C GLU A 90 -9.09 -18.17 -4.95
N ARG A 91 -8.78 -18.38 -3.66
CA ARG A 91 -7.40 -18.37 -3.12
C ARG A 91 -6.64 -17.07 -3.38
N LEU A 92 -7.34 -15.96 -3.55
CA LEU A 92 -6.75 -14.64 -3.71
C LEU A 92 -6.34 -14.08 -2.35
N ARG A 93 -5.07 -13.71 -2.22
CA ARG A 93 -4.53 -13.10 -1.00
C ARG A 93 -3.79 -11.83 -1.37
N ALA A 94 -4.12 -10.73 -0.70
CA ALA A 94 -3.30 -9.52 -0.82
C ALA A 94 -1.87 -9.79 -0.34
N LYS A 95 -0.89 -9.14 -0.97
CA LYS A 95 0.51 -9.19 -0.50
C LYS A 95 0.55 -8.85 0.99
N ALA A 96 1.23 -9.66 1.80
CA ALA A 96 1.32 -9.51 3.26
C ALA A 96 2.79 -9.36 3.69
N ALA A 97 3.02 -8.56 4.74
CA ALA A 97 4.36 -8.33 5.26
C ALA A 97 4.96 -9.57 5.94
N LYS A 98 6.27 -9.73 5.77
CA LYS A 98 7.12 -10.41 6.77
C LYS A 98 7.54 -9.38 7.82
N LYS A 99 7.71 -9.79 9.09
CA LYS A 99 8.19 -8.91 10.17
C LYS A 99 9.49 -8.20 9.75
N TYR A 100 9.52 -6.88 9.89
CA TYR A 100 10.67 -6.04 9.58
C TYR A 100 11.33 -5.52 10.86
N LYS A 101 12.65 -5.34 10.83
CA LYS A 101 13.43 -4.75 11.93
C LYS A 101 14.01 -3.42 11.45
N ALA A 102 13.69 -2.33 12.16
CA ALA A 102 14.24 -1.00 11.86
C ALA A 102 15.72 -0.91 12.28
N THR A 103 16.53 -0.22 11.47
CA THR A 103 17.96 0.00 11.74
C THR A 103 18.34 1.43 11.37
N THR A 104 18.14 2.38 12.29
CA THR A 104 18.65 3.75 12.16
C THR A 104 19.85 3.93 13.09
N ASN A 105 20.97 4.42 12.57
CA ASN A 105 22.13 4.82 13.38
C ASN A 105 22.05 6.32 13.68
N SER A 106 21.65 6.67 14.91
CA SER A 106 21.53 8.06 15.40
C SER A 106 22.70 8.50 16.28
N SER A 107 23.83 7.77 16.28
CA SER A 107 24.98 8.08 17.11
C SER A 107 25.97 9.01 16.37
N HIS A 108 25.74 10.31 16.44
CA HIS A 108 26.64 11.34 15.89
C HIS A 108 26.55 12.64 16.72
N SER A 109 27.54 13.53 16.57
CA SER A 109 27.66 14.84 17.26
C SER A 109 27.07 16.04 16.49
N LEU A 110 26.34 15.79 15.38
CA LEU A 110 25.77 16.87 14.58
C LEU A 110 24.61 17.56 15.30
N PRO A 111 24.34 18.87 15.02
CA PRO A 111 23.23 19.59 15.61
C PRO A 111 21.88 18.95 15.30
N VAL A 112 21.04 18.80 16.34
CA VAL A 112 19.71 18.21 16.25
C VAL A 112 18.66 19.30 16.48
N ALA A 113 17.65 19.36 15.61
CA ALA A 113 16.53 20.30 15.78
C ALA A 113 15.53 19.82 16.84
N PRO A 114 14.73 20.73 17.43
CA PRO A 114 13.65 20.37 18.35
C PRO A 114 12.57 19.54 17.65
N ASN A 115 11.83 18.73 18.41
CA ASN A 115 10.66 18.04 17.88
C ASN A 115 9.46 19.00 17.87
N LEU A 116 9.11 19.51 16.69
CA LEU A 116 7.95 20.39 16.49
C LEU A 116 6.68 19.60 16.12
N LEU A 117 6.85 18.31 15.73
CA LEU A 117 5.71 17.47 15.32
C LEU A 117 4.95 16.90 16.51
N GLU A 118 5.68 16.57 17.62
CA GLU A 118 5.12 16.05 18.87
C GLU A 118 4.09 14.92 18.69
N GLN A 119 4.33 14.02 17.74
CA GLN A 119 3.44 12.92 17.32
C GLN A 119 2.06 13.39 16.80
N ASP A 120 1.87 14.67 16.55
CA ASP A 120 0.67 15.18 15.88
C ASP A 120 0.81 15.08 14.36
N PHE A 121 0.35 13.94 13.81
CA PHE A 121 0.35 13.65 12.38
C PHE A 121 -0.88 14.20 11.65
N THR A 122 -1.64 15.09 12.25
CA THR A 122 -2.76 15.79 11.63
C THR A 122 -2.30 17.08 10.96
N ALA A 123 -2.89 17.40 9.84
CA ALA A 123 -2.70 18.68 9.14
C ALA A 123 -4.05 19.12 8.57
N ALA A 124 -4.37 20.41 8.71
CA ALA A 124 -5.65 20.95 8.25
C ALA A 124 -5.64 21.31 6.74
N THR A 125 -4.46 21.63 6.20
CA THR A 125 -4.26 22.00 4.79
C THR A 125 -2.96 21.37 4.25
N PRO A 126 -2.83 21.27 2.92
CA PRO A 126 -1.58 20.85 2.29
C PRO A 126 -0.41 21.76 2.70
N ASN A 127 0.79 21.19 2.73
CA ASN A 127 2.04 21.93 2.97
C ASN A 127 2.17 22.54 4.39
N GLN A 128 1.47 22.03 5.38
CA GLN A 128 1.71 22.39 6.80
C GLN A 128 2.81 21.55 7.41
N LYS A 129 2.76 20.23 7.21
CA LYS A 129 3.67 19.27 7.82
C LYS A 129 4.08 18.23 6.78
N TRP A 130 5.37 18.16 6.53
CA TRP A 130 5.98 17.10 5.73
C TRP A 130 6.82 16.19 6.63
N VAL A 131 6.77 14.90 6.38
CA VAL A 131 7.63 13.91 7.04
C VAL A 131 8.54 13.26 6.03
N SER A 132 9.78 12.98 6.41
CA SER A 132 10.79 12.42 5.52
C SER A 132 11.53 11.27 6.19
N ASP A 133 11.91 10.28 5.38
CA ASP A 133 12.70 9.14 5.82
C ASP A 133 13.49 8.53 4.66
N ILE A 134 14.52 7.75 4.99
CA ILE A 134 15.30 6.97 4.03
C ILE A 134 15.01 5.49 4.24
N THR A 135 14.64 4.82 3.16
CA THR A 135 14.57 3.35 3.14
C THR A 135 15.54 2.78 2.11
N TYR A 136 15.79 1.47 2.15
CA TYR A 136 16.70 0.80 1.24
C TYR A 136 16.06 -0.43 0.61
N ILE A 137 16.50 -0.75 -0.60
CA ILE A 137 16.02 -1.83 -1.46
C ILE A 137 17.23 -2.66 -1.87
N ALA A 138 17.15 -3.97 -1.65
CA ALA A 138 18.19 -4.89 -2.08
C ALA A 138 18.09 -5.15 -3.59
N THR A 139 19.23 -5.09 -4.26
CA THR A 139 19.40 -5.52 -5.66
C THR A 139 20.63 -6.43 -5.76
N ASP A 140 20.77 -7.17 -6.85
CA ASP A 140 21.95 -8.00 -7.06
C ASP A 140 23.24 -7.14 -7.26
N GLU A 141 23.10 -5.85 -7.61
CA GLU A 141 24.19 -4.85 -7.69
C GLU A 141 24.49 -4.19 -6.34
N GLY A 142 23.78 -4.52 -5.25
CA GLY A 142 23.90 -3.92 -3.93
C GLY A 142 22.70 -3.07 -3.56
N TRP A 143 22.85 -2.23 -2.54
CA TRP A 143 21.75 -1.41 -2.02
C TRP A 143 21.39 -0.24 -2.95
N LEU A 144 20.09 0.01 -3.06
CA LEU A 144 19.51 1.24 -3.59
C LEU A 144 18.81 1.96 -2.43
N TYR A 145 19.20 3.20 -2.14
CA TYR A 145 18.60 4.04 -1.11
C TYR A 145 17.51 4.93 -1.73
N LEU A 146 16.41 5.06 -1.02
CA LEU A 146 15.26 5.89 -1.40
C LEU A 146 14.97 6.86 -0.26
N ALA A 147 15.10 8.16 -0.49
CA ALA A 147 14.57 9.20 0.38
C ALA A 147 13.19 9.64 -0.11
N VAL A 148 12.27 9.87 0.81
CA VAL A 148 10.88 10.23 0.53
C VAL A 148 10.46 11.40 1.39
N VAL A 149 9.65 12.30 0.83
CA VAL A 149 8.95 13.39 1.52
C VAL A 149 7.44 13.18 1.32
N LEU A 150 6.72 13.05 2.42
CA LEU A 150 5.28 12.79 2.47
C LEU A 150 4.55 13.98 3.11
N ASP A 151 3.52 14.49 2.47
CA ASP A 151 2.62 15.48 3.06
C ASP A 151 1.63 14.79 3.99
N LEU A 152 1.57 15.22 5.25
CA LEU A 152 0.70 14.60 6.27
C LEU A 152 -0.78 14.86 6.03
N TYR A 153 -1.14 15.95 5.35
CA TYR A 153 -2.53 16.27 5.03
C TYR A 153 -3.20 15.21 4.17
N SER A 154 -2.59 14.91 3.04
CA SER A 154 -3.15 14.00 2.02
C SER A 154 -2.46 12.65 1.95
N ARG A 155 -1.38 12.46 2.70
CA ARG A 155 -0.50 11.29 2.55
C ARG A 155 0.14 11.20 1.16
N LEU A 156 0.18 12.30 0.40
CA LEU A 156 0.80 12.36 -0.92
C LEU A 156 2.32 12.33 -0.78
N VAL A 157 2.98 11.50 -1.56
CA VAL A 157 4.43 11.59 -1.73
C VAL A 157 4.72 12.77 -2.64
N VAL A 158 5.21 13.86 -2.05
CA VAL A 158 5.48 15.13 -2.73
C VAL A 158 6.88 15.22 -3.30
N GLY A 159 7.83 14.46 -2.74
CA GLY A 159 9.19 14.39 -3.24
C GLY A 159 9.85 13.07 -2.91
N TRP A 160 10.76 12.64 -3.77
CA TRP A 160 11.58 11.45 -3.58
C TRP A 160 12.84 11.50 -4.42
N ALA A 161 13.88 10.79 -3.99
CA ALA A 161 15.11 10.61 -4.73
C ALA A 161 15.69 9.23 -4.46
N MET A 162 16.46 8.70 -5.41
CA MET A 162 17.13 7.40 -5.27
C MET A 162 18.62 7.53 -5.60
N ALA A 163 19.46 6.84 -4.82
CA ALA A 163 20.90 6.80 -5.02
C ALA A 163 21.52 5.49 -4.54
N GLU A 164 22.72 5.19 -4.99
CA GLU A 164 23.51 4.03 -4.56
C GLU A 164 24.13 4.21 -3.18
N ARG A 165 24.20 5.45 -2.69
CA ARG A 165 24.79 5.80 -1.40
C ARG A 165 23.84 6.69 -0.59
N MET A 166 23.78 6.44 0.71
CA MET A 166 22.96 7.21 1.65
C MET A 166 23.71 8.48 2.08
N THR A 167 23.66 9.52 1.26
CA THR A 167 24.35 10.80 1.45
C THR A 167 23.38 11.95 1.77
N ALA A 168 23.88 13.07 2.26
CA ALA A 168 23.10 14.31 2.42
C ALA A 168 22.44 14.77 1.11
N LYS A 169 23.13 14.57 -0.02
CA LYS A 169 22.60 14.91 -1.35
C LYS A 169 21.28 14.19 -1.63
N LEU A 170 21.14 12.93 -1.22
CA LEU A 170 19.92 12.13 -1.43
C LEU A 170 18.69 12.79 -0.81
N VAL A 171 18.77 13.21 0.46
CA VAL A 171 17.65 13.85 1.16
C VAL A 171 17.39 15.27 0.65
N CYS A 172 18.44 15.99 0.25
CA CYS A 172 18.30 17.30 -0.38
C CYS A 172 17.61 17.21 -1.75
N ASP A 173 17.91 16.21 -2.55
CA ASP A 173 17.27 16.02 -3.87
C ASP A 173 15.79 15.67 -3.71
N ALA A 174 15.42 14.81 -2.74
CA ALA A 174 14.03 14.53 -2.41
C ALA A 174 13.27 15.80 -1.97
N LEU A 175 13.88 16.61 -1.10
CA LEU A 175 13.29 17.88 -0.65
C LEU A 175 13.16 18.92 -1.77
N ARG A 176 14.16 19.04 -2.66
CA ARG A 176 14.09 19.91 -3.85
C ARG A 176 12.94 19.53 -4.77
N MET A 177 12.72 18.23 -5.00
CA MET A 177 11.57 17.75 -5.78
C MET A 177 10.25 18.16 -5.10
N ALA A 178 10.13 17.98 -3.77
CA ALA A 178 8.95 18.37 -3.02
C ALA A 178 8.68 19.88 -3.15
N LEU A 179 9.69 20.72 -2.95
CA LEU A 179 9.61 22.16 -3.11
C LEU A 179 9.18 22.58 -4.51
N TRP A 180 9.75 21.96 -5.53
CA TRP A 180 9.38 22.26 -6.92
C TRP A 180 7.93 21.88 -7.22
N ARG A 181 7.48 20.69 -6.83
CA ARG A 181 6.11 20.22 -7.03
C ARG A 181 5.08 21.05 -6.29
N ARG A 182 5.44 21.53 -5.11
CA ARG A 182 4.55 22.30 -4.22
C ARG A 182 4.69 23.81 -4.40
N LYS A 183 5.37 24.28 -5.47
CA LYS A 183 5.57 25.70 -5.79
C LYS A 183 6.25 26.49 -4.66
N ARG A 184 7.21 25.85 -3.97
CA ARG A 184 8.07 26.43 -2.92
C ARG A 184 7.26 27.05 -1.76
N PRO A 185 6.45 26.29 -1.02
CA PRO A 185 5.75 26.80 0.15
C PRO A 185 6.75 27.18 1.24
N THR A 186 6.39 28.14 2.08
CA THR A 186 7.15 28.57 3.25
C THR A 186 6.46 28.16 4.55
N GLY A 187 7.21 28.12 5.66
CA GLY A 187 6.65 27.79 6.99
C GLY A 187 6.27 26.33 7.20
N VAL A 188 6.58 25.44 6.24
CA VAL A 188 6.29 24.01 6.35
C VAL A 188 7.19 23.38 7.40
N ILE A 189 6.62 22.63 8.33
CA ILE A 189 7.39 21.76 9.24
C ILE A 189 7.88 20.56 8.46
N VAL A 190 9.20 20.39 8.33
CA VAL A 190 9.83 19.22 7.72
C VAL A 190 10.43 18.37 8.83
N HIS A 191 9.76 17.25 9.11
CA HIS A 191 10.14 16.34 10.19
C HIS A 191 10.86 15.10 9.65
N SER A 192 11.93 14.70 10.32
CA SER A 192 12.71 13.51 10.00
C SER A 192 13.23 12.81 11.26
N ASP A 193 13.85 11.66 11.07
CA ASP A 193 14.70 11.08 12.10
C ASP A 193 15.98 11.91 12.32
N ARG A 194 16.83 11.47 13.27
CA ARG A 194 18.13 12.11 13.55
C ARG A 194 19.27 11.55 12.72
N GLY A 195 19.00 11.01 11.54
CA GLY A 195 20.05 10.52 10.65
C GLY A 195 21.02 11.64 10.26
N SER A 196 22.32 11.31 10.16
CA SER A 196 23.39 12.29 9.84
C SER A 196 23.12 13.06 8.53
N GLN A 197 22.37 12.47 7.61
CA GLN A 197 21.97 13.07 6.33
C GLN A 197 21.06 14.28 6.55
N TYR A 198 20.08 14.18 7.45
CA TYR A 198 19.16 15.25 7.81
C TYR A 198 19.81 16.31 8.70
N CYS A 199 20.82 15.91 9.51
CA CYS A 199 21.60 16.83 10.34
C CYS A 199 22.71 17.56 9.57
N SER A 200 22.91 17.26 8.28
CA SER A 200 23.98 17.86 7.45
C SER A 200 23.81 19.36 7.25
N ALA A 201 24.93 20.06 7.03
CA ALA A 201 24.92 21.50 6.73
C ALA A 201 24.12 21.82 5.47
N ASP A 202 24.24 20.98 4.42
CA ASP A 202 23.55 21.17 3.15
C ASP A 202 22.03 21.08 3.32
N HIS A 203 21.54 20.09 4.07
CA HIS A 203 20.11 19.95 4.30
C HIS A 203 19.57 21.10 5.15
N ARG A 204 20.28 21.51 6.20
CA ARG A 204 19.89 22.66 7.05
C ARG A 204 19.85 23.96 6.25
N ARG A 205 20.87 24.21 5.39
CA ARG A 205 20.90 25.38 4.50
C ARG A 205 19.69 25.36 3.56
N LEU A 206 19.38 24.23 2.93
CA LEU A 206 18.23 24.11 2.04
C LEU A 206 16.91 24.43 2.76
N LEU A 207 16.73 23.99 4.01
CA LEU A 207 15.57 24.35 4.81
C LEU A 207 15.50 25.85 5.08
N GLN A 208 16.61 26.47 5.46
CA GLN A 208 16.71 27.91 5.74
C GLN A 208 16.43 28.76 4.50
N ASP A 209 17.06 28.44 3.36
CA ASP A 209 16.88 29.15 2.09
C ASP A 209 15.44 29.17 1.61
N HIS A 210 14.66 28.17 2.00
CA HIS A 210 13.23 28.05 1.67
C HIS A 210 12.28 28.36 2.83
N GLN A 211 12.79 28.90 3.93
CA GLN A 211 12.00 29.28 5.14
C GLN A 211 11.16 28.11 5.68
N LEU A 212 11.75 26.90 5.68
CA LEU A 212 11.13 25.68 6.23
C LEU A 212 11.56 25.48 7.68
N LEU A 213 10.68 24.89 8.49
CA LEU A 213 10.93 24.62 9.90
C LEU A 213 11.47 23.19 10.07
N CYS A 214 12.71 23.08 10.54
CA CYS A 214 13.33 21.79 10.82
C CYS A 214 12.75 21.18 12.08
N SER A 215 12.33 19.93 12.02
CA SER A 215 11.85 19.14 13.16
C SER A 215 12.48 17.75 13.13
N MET A 216 12.88 17.22 14.29
CA MET A 216 13.50 15.90 14.39
C MET A 216 12.91 15.08 15.53
N SER A 217 12.77 13.76 15.30
CA SER A 217 12.29 12.80 16.29
C SER A 217 13.11 12.85 17.59
N LYS A 218 12.52 12.48 18.73
CA LYS A 218 13.27 12.29 19.99
C LYS A 218 14.17 11.06 19.87
N LYS A 219 15.29 11.05 20.59
CA LYS A 219 16.22 9.92 20.61
C LYS A 219 15.53 8.67 21.18
N GLY A 220 15.46 7.60 20.40
CA GLY A 220 14.89 6.32 20.82
C GLY A 220 13.37 6.26 20.76
N ASP A 221 12.67 7.28 20.28
CA ASP A 221 11.23 7.26 20.10
C ASP A 221 10.88 6.90 18.64
N CYS A 222 10.51 5.63 18.42
CA CYS A 222 10.11 5.14 17.11
C CYS A 222 8.73 5.67 16.65
N TYR A 223 7.88 6.12 17.57
CA TYR A 223 6.54 6.62 17.24
C TYR A 223 6.56 8.01 16.61
N ASP A 224 7.64 8.76 16.77
CA ASP A 224 7.78 10.12 16.24
C ASP A 224 7.77 10.16 14.69
N ASN A 225 8.00 9.04 14.00
CA ASN A 225 7.96 8.97 12.53
C ASN A 225 6.98 7.89 12.01
N ALA A 226 5.93 7.56 12.79
CA ALA A 226 4.99 6.47 12.49
C ALA A 226 4.31 6.60 11.11
N ALA A 227 4.10 7.82 10.61
CA ALA A 227 3.53 8.05 9.28
C ALA A 227 4.46 7.54 8.16
N MET A 228 5.77 7.78 8.28
CA MET A 228 6.77 7.28 7.33
C MET A 228 6.99 5.78 7.47
N GLU A 229 6.97 5.25 8.70
CA GLU A 229 7.04 3.80 8.92
C GLU A 229 5.87 3.08 8.24
N SER A 230 4.66 3.62 8.36
CA SER A 230 3.46 3.09 7.68
C SER A 230 3.59 3.15 6.15
N TRP A 231 4.15 4.24 5.61
CA TRP A 231 4.40 4.39 4.19
C TRP A 231 5.46 3.39 3.69
N ASN A 232 6.61 3.33 4.37
CA ASN A 232 7.70 2.39 4.07
C ASN A 232 7.22 0.94 4.11
N HIS A 233 6.41 0.59 5.12
CA HIS A 233 5.77 -0.71 5.22
C HIS A 233 4.91 -1.00 3.99
N SER A 234 4.07 -0.06 3.57
CA SER A 234 3.24 -0.20 2.37
C SER A 234 4.08 -0.42 1.10
N LEU A 235 5.13 0.37 0.89
CA LEU A 235 6.06 0.20 -0.23
C LEU A 235 6.70 -1.19 -0.21
N LYS A 236 7.28 -1.58 0.93
CA LYS A 236 7.96 -2.88 1.08
C LYS A 236 7.02 -4.05 0.77
N VAL A 237 5.81 -4.03 1.32
CA VAL A 237 4.82 -5.10 1.14
C VAL A 237 4.24 -5.13 -0.27
N GLU A 238 3.86 -3.97 -0.78
CA GLU A 238 3.07 -3.88 -2.00
C GLU A 238 3.92 -3.90 -3.28
N ALA A 239 5.21 -3.49 -3.20
CA ALA A 239 6.05 -3.33 -4.37
C ALA A 239 7.39 -4.08 -4.34
N ILE A 240 7.94 -4.37 -3.15
CA ILE A 240 9.31 -4.89 -3.02
C ILE A 240 9.35 -6.35 -2.58
N HIS A 241 8.58 -6.75 -1.57
CA HIS A 241 8.62 -8.12 -1.04
C HIS A 241 8.19 -9.15 -2.10
N GLY A 242 9.03 -10.18 -2.28
CA GLY A 242 8.81 -11.25 -3.26
C GLY A 242 9.33 -10.92 -4.65
N GLU A 243 9.83 -9.70 -4.86
CA GLU A 243 10.52 -9.33 -6.10
C GLU A 243 12.04 -9.49 -5.95
N ARG A 244 12.71 -9.89 -7.03
CA ARG A 244 14.18 -9.88 -7.16
C ARG A 244 14.56 -8.86 -8.20
N PHE A 245 15.43 -7.94 -7.84
CA PHE A 245 15.92 -6.90 -8.74
C PHE A 245 17.35 -7.23 -9.16
N ALA A 246 17.55 -7.65 -10.40
CA ALA A 246 18.89 -7.91 -10.93
C ALA A 246 19.73 -6.63 -10.98
N THR A 247 19.11 -5.47 -11.25
CA THR A 247 19.79 -4.19 -11.34
C THR A 247 19.09 -3.11 -10.49
N ARG A 248 19.83 -2.05 -10.13
CA ARG A 248 19.26 -0.87 -9.49
C ARG A 248 18.23 -0.17 -10.38
N GLU A 249 18.44 -0.19 -11.70
CA GLU A 249 17.48 0.41 -12.65
C GLU A 249 16.12 -0.32 -12.61
N MET A 250 16.08 -1.64 -12.51
CA MET A 250 14.83 -2.37 -12.33
C MET A 250 14.11 -1.94 -11.02
N ALA A 251 14.86 -1.80 -9.94
CA ALA A 251 14.31 -1.34 -8.67
C ALA A 251 13.82 0.10 -8.75
N LYS A 252 14.53 1.00 -9.43
CA LYS A 252 14.11 2.39 -9.68
C LYS A 252 12.81 2.45 -10.47
N ALA A 253 12.68 1.68 -11.54
CA ALA A 253 11.46 1.61 -12.34
C ALA A 253 10.25 1.12 -11.51
N GLN A 254 10.45 0.10 -10.66
CA GLN A 254 9.40 -0.42 -9.79
C GLN A 254 8.96 0.60 -8.73
N VAL A 255 9.90 1.33 -8.12
CA VAL A 255 9.60 2.39 -7.15
C VAL A 255 8.89 3.56 -7.81
N PHE A 256 9.32 3.96 -9.01
CA PHE A 256 8.64 4.99 -9.79
C PHE A 256 7.19 4.61 -10.10
N ASP A 257 6.94 3.40 -10.63
CA ASP A 257 5.59 2.88 -10.89
C ASP A 257 4.75 2.87 -9.60
N TYR A 258 5.38 2.47 -8.48
CA TYR A 258 4.68 2.42 -7.21
C TYR A 258 4.28 3.81 -6.72
N ILE A 259 5.17 4.78 -6.71
CA ILE A 259 4.90 6.11 -6.17
C ILE A 259 3.99 6.91 -7.11
N GLU A 260 4.38 7.04 -8.39
CA GLU A 260 3.74 7.99 -9.31
C GLU A 260 2.47 7.42 -9.95
N VAL A 261 2.46 6.13 -10.27
CA VAL A 261 1.32 5.54 -10.98
C VAL A 261 0.30 4.94 -10.01
N TYR A 262 0.78 4.30 -8.93
CA TYR A 262 -0.12 3.57 -8.04
C TYR A 262 -0.40 4.30 -6.73
N TYR A 263 0.61 4.61 -5.92
CA TYR A 263 0.42 5.12 -4.56
C TYR A 263 -0.32 6.47 -4.55
N ASN A 264 0.18 7.45 -5.25
CA ASN A 264 -0.39 8.79 -5.27
C ASN A 264 -1.77 8.82 -5.96
N ARG A 265 -1.95 8.07 -7.05
CA ARG A 265 -3.12 8.21 -7.92
C ARG A 265 -4.23 7.18 -7.71
N LYS A 266 -3.88 5.94 -7.31
CA LYS A 266 -4.83 4.82 -7.32
C LYS A 266 -5.00 4.15 -5.97
N ARG A 267 -3.97 4.20 -5.10
CA ARG A 267 -4.00 3.49 -3.82
C ARG A 267 -5.03 4.12 -2.89
N LEU A 268 -6.06 3.36 -2.54
CA LEU A 268 -7.10 3.82 -1.62
C LEU A 268 -6.59 3.79 -0.17
N HIS A 269 -6.74 4.91 0.54
CA HIS A 269 -6.35 5.07 1.94
C HIS A 269 -7.59 5.12 2.84
N SER A 270 -7.64 4.23 3.85
CA SER A 270 -8.77 4.22 4.81
C SER A 270 -8.90 5.52 5.59
N GLN A 271 -7.77 6.14 5.96
CA GLN A 271 -7.76 7.43 6.66
C GLN A 271 -8.26 8.61 5.80
N LEU A 272 -8.22 8.46 4.48
CA LEU A 272 -8.73 9.46 3.52
C LEU A 272 -10.12 9.07 2.97
N GLY A 273 -10.91 8.32 3.73
CA GLY A 273 -12.22 7.86 3.29
C GLY A 273 -12.17 6.95 2.05
N TYR A 274 -11.11 6.16 1.91
CA TYR A 274 -10.84 5.33 0.73
C TYR A 274 -10.73 6.15 -0.57
N LEU A 275 -10.13 7.32 -0.49
CA LEU A 275 -9.65 8.06 -1.65
C LEU A 275 -8.15 7.84 -1.84
N SER A 276 -7.64 8.05 -3.05
CA SER A 276 -6.20 8.17 -3.25
C SER A 276 -5.72 9.55 -2.81
N PRO A 277 -4.42 9.72 -2.48
CA PRO A 277 -3.86 11.00 -2.07
C PRO A 277 -4.19 12.16 -3.02
N GLU A 278 -4.00 11.97 -4.31
CA GLU A 278 -4.26 12.98 -5.35
C GLU A 278 -5.76 13.36 -5.42
N VAL A 279 -6.64 12.35 -5.41
CA VAL A 279 -8.10 12.57 -5.44
C VAL A 279 -8.57 13.26 -4.17
N PHE A 280 -7.98 12.93 -3.02
CA PHE A 280 -8.31 13.59 -1.75
C PHE A 280 -7.96 15.07 -1.80
N GLU A 281 -6.77 15.47 -2.24
CA GLU A 281 -6.40 16.88 -2.37
C GLU A 281 -7.28 17.62 -3.39
N ALA A 282 -7.53 17.01 -4.55
CA ALA A 282 -8.34 17.65 -5.59
C ALA A 282 -9.77 17.95 -5.12
N ARG A 283 -10.37 17.08 -4.30
CA ARG A 283 -11.72 17.31 -3.75
C ARG A 283 -11.79 18.40 -2.69
N GLN A 284 -10.70 18.66 -2.00
CA GLN A 284 -10.66 19.69 -0.95
C GLN A 284 -10.28 21.06 -1.52
N ALA A 285 -9.75 21.10 -2.74
CA ALA A 285 -9.41 22.34 -3.45
C ALA A 285 -10.56 22.86 -4.33
N ALA A 286 -11.61 22.06 -4.53
CA ALA A 286 -12.83 22.39 -5.27
C ALA A 286 -13.92 22.94 -4.37
#